data_6a92ef1cf047915c5c50a950a7f03ca0
#
_entry.id   6a92ef1cf047915c5c50a950a7f03ca0
#
_cell.length_a   1.000
_cell.length_b   1.000
_cell.length_c   1.000
_cell.angle_alpha   90.00
_cell.angle_beta   90.00
_cell.angle_gamma   90.00
#
_symmetry.space_group_name_H-M   'P 1'
#
loop_
_entity.id
_entity.type
_entity.pdbx_description
1 polymer ?
#
loop_
_entity_poly.entity_id
_entity_poly.type
_entity_poly.pdbx_seq_one_letter_code
_entity_poly.pdbx_strand_id
1 'polypeptide(L)'
;MEIFLIRLLQFMLAISILVLLHEGGHFFFAKLFGIRVEKFYLFFDPWFHIFEFKPRNSDTTYGVGRLPLGGYCKISGMIDESFDTEQMKKPAEAWEFRSKPAWQRLLVMIGGVLVNFLLALFIYSMVLFTWGDSYFSLKDMSMGMKFNQTAKEIGFHDGDIIISADGENIERFDIDMYRAIADAKTVTVIRQGEKKDINIPEDISLLTMLKEQPVFARPFIPADIDSVLPNTPAANLKLTKGDRIVAIGKTAIDSWNGYDDCLSILNDMMSNAKSHEDSMKIRTTTMVLSRKSDNGATDTVKIVFDEGMKLGIVRSTLSNYYKEQHISYSF
;
A
#
# COMPACT_ATOMS: atom_id res chain seq x y z
N MET A 1 -18.74 -3.75 -16.06
CA MET A 1 -17.92 -3.94 -17.27
C MET A 1 -17.15 -2.65 -17.63
N GLU A 2 -17.82 -1.51 -17.67
CA GLU A 2 -17.20 -0.20 -18.01
C GLU A 2 -16.02 0.18 -17.12
N ILE A 3 -16.17 0.11 -15.80
CA ILE A 3 -15.09 0.41 -14.84
C ILE A 3 -13.87 -0.52 -15.04
N PHE A 4 -14.11 -1.79 -15.35
CA PHE A 4 -13.04 -2.74 -15.62
C PHE A 4 -12.26 -2.35 -16.88
N LEU A 5 -12.95 -1.98 -17.96
CA LEU A 5 -12.32 -1.55 -19.21
C LEU A 5 -11.50 -0.26 -19.03
N ILE A 6 -12.02 0.70 -18.27
CA ILE A 6 -11.30 1.94 -17.96
C ILE A 6 -10.02 1.64 -17.17
N ARG A 7 -10.09 0.80 -16.14
CA ARG A 7 -8.92 0.40 -15.34
C ARG A 7 -7.90 -0.37 -16.17
N LEU A 8 -8.36 -1.27 -17.03
CA LEU A 8 -7.48 -2.00 -17.95
C LEU A 8 -6.77 -1.05 -18.91
N LEU A 9 -7.48 -0.08 -19.49
CA LEU A 9 -6.89 0.92 -20.39
C LEU A 9 -5.84 1.78 -19.67
N GLN A 10 -6.15 2.24 -18.45
CA GLN A 10 -5.20 3.00 -17.62
C GLN A 10 -3.94 2.19 -17.31
N PHE A 11 -4.11 0.92 -16.94
CA PHE A 11 -2.99 0.01 -16.67
C PHE A 11 -2.12 -0.20 -17.92
N MET A 12 -2.74 -0.46 -19.08
CA MET A 12 -2.02 -0.61 -20.34
C MET A 12 -1.26 0.66 -20.74
N LEU A 13 -1.86 1.84 -20.53
CA LEU A 13 -1.20 3.12 -20.81
C LEU A 13 0.01 3.33 -19.89
N ALA A 14 -0.14 3.05 -18.59
CA ALA A 14 0.96 3.19 -17.62
C ALA A 14 2.14 2.27 -17.97
N ILE A 15 1.88 0.99 -18.26
CA ILE A 15 2.93 0.05 -18.69
C ILE A 15 3.58 0.52 -19.99
N SER A 16 2.80 0.98 -20.97
CA SER A 16 3.33 1.45 -22.26
C SER A 16 4.31 2.60 -22.07
N ILE A 17 4.01 3.56 -21.19
CA ILE A 17 4.89 4.68 -20.89
C ILE A 17 6.17 4.19 -20.19
N LEU A 18 6.05 3.32 -19.18
CA LEU A 18 7.19 2.77 -18.46
C LEU A 18 8.13 1.98 -19.37
N VAL A 19 7.58 1.14 -20.23
CA VAL A 19 8.35 0.35 -21.20
C VAL A 19 9.03 1.26 -22.23
N LEU A 20 8.29 2.23 -22.78
CA LEU A 20 8.86 3.16 -23.75
C LEU A 20 10.06 3.94 -23.20
N LEU A 21 9.97 4.40 -21.96
CA LEU A 21 11.05 5.11 -21.29
C LEU A 21 12.20 4.17 -20.92
N HIS A 22 11.90 2.94 -20.50
CA HIS A 22 12.90 1.91 -20.25
C HIS A 22 13.74 1.62 -21.49
N GLU A 23 13.09 1.26 -22.60
CA GLU A 23 13.76 1.02 -23.87
C GLU A 23 14.46 2.29 -24.38
N GLY A 24 13.84 3.46 -24.14
CA GLY A 24 14.43 4.77 -24.40
C GLY A 24 15.75 5.00 -23.68
N GLY A 25 15.91 4.45 -22.47
CA GLY A 25 17.18 4.49 -21.72
C GLY A 25 18.29 3.70 -22.41
N HIS A 26 18.02 2.47 -22.84
CA HIS A 26 18.96 1.65 -23.61
C HIS A 26 19.32 2.33 -24.93
N PHE A 27 18.31 2.82 -25.63
CA PHE A 27 18.46 3.54 -26.89
C PHE A 27 19.35 4.80 -26.74
N PHE A 28 19.09 5.60 -25.71
CA PHE A 28 19.84 6.84 -25.46
C PHE A 28 21.33 6.57 -25.27
N PHE A 29 21.69 5.65 -24.39
CA PHE A 29 23.10 5.32 -24.13
C PHE A 29 23.76 4.64 -25.34
N ALA A 30 23.03 3.79 -26.06
CA ALA A 30 23.53 3.17 -27.30
C ALA A 30 23.91 4.26 -28.33
N LYS A 31 23.01 5.20 -28.56
CA LYS A 31 23.28 6.32 -29.50
C LYS A 31 24.37 7.25 -29.01
N LEU A 32 24.43 7.55 -27.71
CA LEU A 32 25.46 8.39 -27.08
C LEU A 32 26.87 7.82 -27.32
N PHE A 33 27.03 6.50 -27.29
CA PHE A 33 28.31 5.82 -27.49
C PHE A 33 28.57 5.38 -28.95
N GLY A 34 27.73 5.83 -29.88
CA GLY A 34 27.87 5.50 -31.30
C GLY A 34 27.65 4.01 -31.57
N ILE A 35 26.78 3.36 -30.80
CA ILE A 35 26.34 1.98 -31.05
C ILE A 35 25.13 2.03 -31.95
N ARG A 36 25.12 1.18 -32.97
CA ARG A 36 23.99 1.06 -33.89
C ARG A 36 22.81 0.40 -33.22
N VAL A 37 21.64 1.05 -33.29
CA VAL A 37 20.35 0.47 -32.90
C VAL A 37 19.58 0.13 -34.17
N GLU A 38 19.23 -1.12 -34.33
CA GLU A 38 18.54 -1.63 -35.53
C GLU A 38 17.04 -1.37 -35.47
N LYS A 39 16.42 -1.73 -34.32
CA LYS A 39 14.98 -1.57 -34.07
C LYS A 39 14.73 -0.93 -32.71
N PHE A 40 13.71 -0.10 -32.67
CA PHE A 40 13.17 0.47 -31.44
C PHE A 40 11.64 0.36 -31.49
N TYR A 41 11.08 -0.55 -30.71
CA TYR A 41 9.67 -0.90 -30.79
C TYR A 41 9.00 -0.77 -29.43
N LEU A 42 7.86 -0.10 -29.42
CA LEU A 42 6.88 -0.25 -28.37
C LEU A 42 6.06 -1.49 -28.67
N PHE A 43 5.98 -2.41 -27.73
CA PHE A 43 5.35 -3.72 -27.86
C PHE A 43 6.12 -4.70 -28.77
N PHE A 44 5.94 -5.98 -28.48
CA PHE A 44 6.55 -7.05 -29.29
C PHE A 44 5.82 -7.25 -30.62
N ASP A 45 6.59 -7.57 -31.66
CA ASP A 45 6.10 -7.86 -33.02
C ASP A 45 6.45 -9.30 -33.48
N PRO A 46 5.98 -10.36 -32.78
CA PRO A 46 6.42 -11.73 -33.07
C PRO A 46 6.03 -12.20 -34.47
N TRP A 47 5.02 -11.64 -35.10
CA TRP A 47 4.54 -12.01 -36.43
C TRP A 47 4.36 -10.84 -37.39
N PHE A 48 3.86 -9.70 -36.90
CA PHE A 48 3.68 -8.47 -37.67
C PHE A 48 3.54 -7.26 -36.72
N HIS A 49 3.89 -6.10 -37.23
CA HIS A 49 3.78 -4.81 -36.54
C HIS A 49 2.50 -4.08 -36.96
N ILE A 50 2.00 -3.20 -36.09
CA ILE A 50 0.87 -2.32 -36.40
C ILE A 50 1.33 -1.16 -37.25
N PHE A 51 2.52 -0.62 -36.89
CA PHE A 51 3.12 0.53 -37.56
C PHE A 51 4.64 0.37 -37.56
N GLU A 52 5.28 0.72 -38.67
CA GLU A 52 6.73 0.78 -38.82
C GLU A 52 7.14 2.00 -39.62
N PHE A 53 8.18 2.69 -39.17
CA PHE A 53 8.74 3.86 -39.84
C PHE A 53 10.27 3.86 -39.74
N LYS A 54 10.93 4.05 -40.88
CA LYS A 54 12.39 4.21 -40.94
C LYS A 54 12.75 5.57 -41.53
N PRO A 55 13.32 6.51 -40.74
CA PRO A 55 13.80 7.79 -41.27
C PRO A 55 14.89 7.58 -42.34
N ARG A 56 14.91 8.43 -43.35
CA ARG A 56 15.88 8.31 -44.48
C ARG A 56 17.36 8.41 -44.04
N ASN A 57 17.62 9.12 -42.92
CA ASN A 57 18.98 9.36 -42.41
C ASN A 57 19.22 8.59 -41.08
N SER A 58 18.51 7.51 -40.82
CA SER A 58 18.66 6.73 -39.60
C SER A 58 18.84 5.26 -39.90
N ASP A 59 19.74 4.61 -39.18
CA ASP A 59 19.88 3.14 -39.22
C ASP A 59 18.81 2.44 -38.40
N THR A 60 18.04 3.18 -37.59
CA THR A 60 17.05 2.64 -36.70
C THR A 60 15.67 2.63 -37.33
N THR A 61 15.00 1.51 -37.23
CA THR A 61 13.59 1.34 -37.55
C THR A 61 12.75 1.47 -36.29
N TYR A 62 11.78 2.36 -36.30
CA TYR A 62 10.85 2.59 -35.18
C TYR A 62 9.52 1.94 -35.48
N GLY A 63 8.89 1.32 -34.49
CA GLY A 63 7.62 0.68 -34.71
C GLY A 63 6.79 0.45 -33.46
N VAL A 64 5.56 0.01 -33.70
CA VAL A 64 4.63 -0.45 -32.67
C VAL A 64 4.22 -1.87 -33.00
N GLY A 65 4.59 -2.79 -32.12
CA GLY A 65 4.18 -4.18 -32.23
C GLY A 65 2.73 -4.38 -31.79
N ARG A 66 2.24 -5.60 -31.90
CA ARG A 66 0.86 -5.95 -31.57
C ARG A 66 0.68 -6.42 -30.13
N LEU A 67 1.71 -7.02 -29.55
CA LEU A 67 1.60 -7.67 -28.24
C LEU A 67 2.03 -6.73 -27.12
N PRO A 68 1.10 -6.18 -26.32
CA PRO A 68 1.37 -5.14 -25.32
C PRO A 68 1.95 -5.72 -24.01
N LEU A 69 2.92 -6.63 -24.12
CA LEU A 69 3.58 -7.28 -22.99
C LEU A 69 5.01 -6.76 -22.75
N GLY A 70 5.45 -5.76 -23.49
CA GLY A 70 6.80 -5.19 -23.37
C GLY A 70 7.15 -4.42 -24.63
N GLY A 71 8.37 -3.93 -24.72
CA GLY A 71 8.97 -3.34 -25.91
C GLY A 71 10.34 -3.94 -26.12
N TYR A 72 11.06 -3.51 -27.16
CA TYR A 72 12.45 -3.90 -27.30
C TYR A 72 13.26 -2.87 -28.09
N CYS A 73 14.54 -2.81 -27.74
CA CYS A 73 15.56 -2.01 -28.38
C CYS A 73 16.64 -2.95 -28.93
N LYS A 74 16.58 -3.31 -30.24
CA LYS A 74 17.59 -4.19 -30.84
C LYS A 74 18.89 -3.44 -31.08
N ILE A 75 19.90 -3.75 -30.25
CA ILE A 75 21.22 -3.14 -30.27
C ILE A 75 22.20 -4.08 -30.99
N SER A 76 22.88 -3.59 -32.02
CA SER A 76 23.82 -4.39 -32.79
C SER A 76 24.97 -4.93 -31.94
N GLY A 77 25.26 -6.22 -32.04
CA GLY A 77 26.35 -6.87 -31.28
C GLY A 77 26.03 -7.15 -29.81
N MET A 78 24.75 -7.05 -29.40
CA MET A 78 24.23 -7.45 -28.12
C MET A 78 23.32 -8.68 -28.30
N ILE A 79 23.45 -9.68 -27.46
CA ILE A 79 22.49 -10.78 -27.39
C ILE A 79 21.35 -10.27 -26.51
N ASP A 80 20.26 -9.94 -27.15
CA ASP A 80 19.01 -9.53 -26.52
C ASP A 80 17.94 -10.64 -26.65
N GLU A 81 16.72 -10.30 -26.40
CA GLU A 81 15.57 -11.22 -26.52
C GLU A 81 15.34 -11.74 -27.94
N SER A 82 15.99 -11.16 -28.97
CA SER A 82 15.90 -11.60 -30.36
C SER A 82 16.78 -12.82 -30.68
N PHE A 83 17.68 -13.24 -29.76
CA PHE A 83 18.59 -14.39 -29.91
C PHE A 83 19.38 -14.42 -31.24
N ASP A 84 19.70 -13.25 -31.81
CA ASP A 84 20.43 -13.17 -33.08
C ASP A 84 21.92 -13.54 -32.88
N THR A 85 22.20 -14.84 -32.89
CA THR A 85 23.55 -15.38 -32.71
C THR A 85 24.37 -15.38 -34.01
N GLU A 86 23.76 -15.18 -35.19
CA GLU A 86 24.45 -15.19 -36.47
C GLU A 86 25.44 -14.03 -36.60
N GLN A 87 25.05 -12.84 -36.14
CA GLN A 87 25.92 -11.66 -36.13
C GLN A 87 27.15 -11.86 -35.22
N MET A 88 27.02 -12.63 -34.17
CA MET A 88 28.12 -12.89 -33.20
C MET A 88 29.22 -13.75 -33.77
N LYS A 89 29.00 -14.50 -34.85
CA LYS A 89 30.02 -15.33 -35.54
C LYS A 89 30.99 -14.51 -36.37
N LYS A 90 30.65 -13.25 -36.68
CA LYS A 90 31.49 -12.35 -37.48
C LYS A 90 32.44 -11.53 -36.60
N PRO A 91 33.58 -11.00 -37.10
CA PRO A 91 34.40 -10.06 -36.38
C PRO A 91 33.59 -8.86 -35.88
N ALA A 92 33.98 -8.31 -34.73
CA ALA A 92 33.27 -7.17 -34.13
C ALA A 92 33.52 -5.89 -34.93
N GLU A 93 32.44 -5.20 -35.30
CA GLU A 93 32.51 -3.90 -35.97
C GLU A 93 32.55 -2.75 -34.92
N ALA A 94 33.18 -1.62 -35.25
CA ALA A 94 33.37 -0.50 -34.33
C ALA A 94 32.08 0.12 -33.79
N TRP A 95 30.97 -0.06 -34.50
CA TRP A 95 29.63 0.40 -34.13
C TRP A 95 28.80 -0.62 -33.32
N GLU A 96 29.38 -1.79 -33.00
CA GLU A 96 28.69 -2.83 -32.22
C GLU A 96 28.92 -2.67 -30.73
N PHE A 97 27.93 -3.09 -29.93
CA PHE A 97 27.99 -3.10 -28.47
C PHE A 97 29.21 -3.81 -27.91
N ARG A 98 29.56 -4.98 -28.47
CA ARG A 98 30.69 -5.82 -28.02
C ARG A 98 32.08 -5.18 -28.27
N SER A 99 32.17 -4.20 -29.16
CA SER A 99 33.42 -3.47 -29.44
C SER A 99 33.71 -2.35 -28.43
N LYS A 100 32.72 -1.97 -27.61
CA LYS A 100 32.85 -0.86 -26.67
C LYS A 100 33.49 -1.26 -25.36
N PRO A 101 34.17 -0.33 -24.68
CA PRO A 101 34.74 -0.57 -23.35
C PRO A 101 33.66 -0.93 -22.33
N ALA A 102 34.06 -1.69 -21.28
CA ALA A 102 33.13 -2.28 -20.29
C ALA A 102 32.18 -1.26 -19.64
N TRP A 103 32.67 -0.06 -19.31
CA TRP A 103 31.84 0.98 -18.67
C TRP A 103 30.73 1.51 -19.59
N GLN A 104 30.97 1.62 -20.91
CA GLN A 104 29.94 2.02 -21.87
C GLN A 104 28.88 0.93 -22.02
N ARG A 105 29.34 -0.33 -22.10
CA ARG A 105 28.43 -1.49 -22.13
C ARG A 105 27.56 -1.56 -20.89
N LEU A 106 28.16 -1.30 -19.70
CA LEU A 106 27.43 -1.27 -18.44
C LEU A 106 26.33 -0.18 -18.49
N LEU A 107 26.67 1.04 -18.91
CA LEU A 107 25.68 2.13 -18.99
C LEU A 107 24.54 1.83 -19.98
N VAL A 108 24.85 1.19 -21.10
CA VAL A 108 23.79 0.72 -22.03
C VAL A 108 22.89 -0.30 -21.35
N MET A 109 23.46 -1.29 -20.63
CA MET A 109 22.68 -2.35 -19.99
C MET A 109 21.79 -1.84 -18.84
N ILE A 110 22.29 -0.91 -18.02
CA ILE A 110 21.50 -0.35 -16.91
C ILE A 110 20.63 0.84 -17.34
N GLY A 111 20.78 1.33 -18.58
CA GLY A 111 20.14 2.54 -19.07
C GLY A 111 18.63 2.56 -18.89
N GLY A 112 17.96 1.47 -19.20
CA GLY A 112 16.51 1.33 -19.02
C GLY A 112 16.08 1.48 -17.57
N VAL A 113 16.73 0.73 -16.67
CA VAL A 113 16.45 0.79 -15.23
C VAL A 113 16.77 2.18 -14.65
N LEU A 114 17.88 2.78 -15.08
CA LEU A 114 18.28 4.11 -14.64
C LEU A 114 17.23 5.19 -14.99
N VAL A 115 16.72 5.16 -16.22
CA VAL A 115 15.67 6.11 -16.65
C VAL A 115 14.39 5.91 -15.86
N ASN A 116 13.96 4.66 -15.64
CA ASN A 116 12.77 4.37 -14.82
C ASN A 116 12.97 4.79 -13.35
N PHE A 117 14.17 4.63 -12.80
CA PHE A 117 14.49 5.11 -11.44
C PHE A 117 14.40 6.64 -11.36
N LEU A 118 15.00 7.36 -12.32
CA LEU A 118 14.90 8.81 -12.38
C LEU A 118 13.47 9.30 -12.57
N LEU A 119 12.68 8.60 -13.39
CA LEU A 119 11.27 8.87 -13.56
C LEU A 119 10.49 8.68 -12.25
N ALA A 120 10.76 7.61 -11.51
CA ALA A 120 10.14 7.37 -10.22
C ALA A 120 10.46 8.48 -9.21
N LEU A 121 11.73 8.91 -9.12
CA LEU A 121 12.13 10.04 -8.28
C LEU A 121 11.42 11.34 -8.70
N PHE A 122 11.34 11.60 -10.00
CA PHE A 122 10.66 12.77 -10.54
C PHE A 122 9.17 12.77 -10.19
N ILE A 123 8.47 11.67 -10.45
CA ILE A 123 7.02 11.55 -10.15
C ILE A 123 6.79 11.69 -8.65
N TYR A 124 7.58 11.01 -7.81
CA TYR A 124 7.44 11.08 -6.36
C TYR A 124 7.67 12.51 -5.84
N SER A 125 8.72 13.18 -6.35
CA SER A 125 8.99 14.58 -6.00
C SER A 125 7.85 15.51 -6.43
N MET A 126 7.29 15.30 -7.63
CA MET A 126 6.14 16.09 -8.12
C MET A 126 4.88 15.85 -7.29
N VAL A 127 4.65 14.61 -6.84
CA VAL A 127 3.53 14.29 -5.93
C VAL A 127 3.70 15.03 -4.61
N LEU A 128 4.87 14.92 -3.97
CA LEU A 128 5.16 15.61 -2.71
C LEU A 128 5.08 17.13 -2.86
N PHE A 129 5.59 17.68 -3.97
CA PHE A 129 5.53 19.11 -4.23
C PHE A 129 4.11 19.61 -4.45
N THR A 130 3.24 18.84 -5.13
CA THR A 130 1.88 19.27 -5.48
C THR A 130 0.90 19.06 -4.35
N TRP A 131 0.96 17.90 -3.67
CA TRP A 131 0.01 17.51 -2.63
C TRP A 131 0.59 17.56 -1.21
N GLY A 132 1.92 17.69 -1.09
CA GLY A 132 2.57 17.65 0.22
C GLY A 132 2.58 16.25 0.84
N ASP A 133 2.80 16.20 2.15
CA ASP A 133 2.73 15.02 2.99
C ASP A 133 1.73 15.26 4.12
N SER A 134 0.96 14.23 4.45
CA SER A 134 -0.06 14.31 5.49
C SER A 134 0.17 13.21 6.54
N TYR A 135 0.02 13.58 7.82
CA TYR A 135 0.17 12.64 8.91
C TYR A 135 -0.71 13.01 10.10
N PHE A 136 -0.95 12.04 10.98
CA PHE A 136 -1.57 12.28 12.27
C PHE A 136 -0.50 12.40 13.35
N SER A 137 -0.57 13.47 14.14
CA SER A 137 0.35 13.68 15.26
C SER A 137 -0.05 12.82 16.46
N LEU A 138 0.90 12.03 16.99
CA LEU A 138 0.65 11.18 18.16
C LEU A 138 0.18 11.96 19.39
N LYS A 139 0.73 13.15 19.62
CA LYS A 139 0.34 14.01 20.75
C LYS A 139 -1.10 14.54 20.65
N ASP A 140 -1.65 14.63 19.43
CA ASP A 140 -3.01 15.08 19.19
C ASP A 140 -4.03 13.93 19.30
N MET A 141 -3.56 12.68 19.41
CA MET A 141 -4.39 11.49 19.59
C MET A 141 -4.85 11.36 21.04
N SER A 142 -5.75 12.25 21.47
CA SER A 142 -6.20 12.36 22.87
C SER A 142 -6.83 11.10 23.47
N MET A 143 -7.36 10.19 22.65
CA MET A 143 -7.89 8.89 23.08
C MET A 143 -6.80 7.82 23.20
N GLY A 144 -5.55 8.13 22.80
CA GLY A 144 -4.42 7.23 22.87
C GLY A 144 -4.47 6.05 21.89
N MET A 145 -3.75 5.02 22.25
CA MET A 145 -3.56 3.82 21.42
C MET A 145 -4.22 2.62 22.08
N LYS A 146 -4.54 1.61 21.26
CA LYS A 146 -4.90 0.28 21.71
C LYS A 146 -3.75 -0.68 21.40
N PHE A 147 -3.37 -1.47 22.38
CA PHE A 147 -2.19 -2.33 22.33
C PHE A 147 -2.56 -3.80 22.28
N ASN A 148 -1.73 -4.61 21.61
CA ASN A 148 -1.88 -6.05 21.63
C ASN A 148 -1.39 -6.66 22.96
N GLN A 149 -1.47 -7.98 23.07
CA GLN A 149 -1.10 -8.69 24.30
C GLN A 149 0.40 -8.54 24.61
N THR A 150 1.27 -8.66 23.62
CA THR A 150 2.73 -8.49 23.77
C THR A 150 3.08 -7.10 24.29
N ALA A 151 2.49 -6.05 23.73
CA ALA A 151 2.69 -4.69 24.23
C ALA A 151 2.23 -4.51 25.68
N LYS A 152 1.08 -5.13 26.05
CA LYS A 152 0.56 -5.07 27.42
C LYS A 152 1.46 -5.80 28.42
N GLU A 153 2.07 -6.91 28.04
CA GLU A 153 3.05 -7.64 28.85
C GLU A 153 4.32 -6.82 29.11
N ILE A 154 4.72 -5.97 28.16
CA ILE A 154 5.83 -5.01 28.32
C ILE A 154 5.46 -3.88 29.26
N GLY A 155 4.18 -3.56 29.41
CA GLY A 155 3.69 -2.52 30.34
C GLY A 155 2.91 -1.39 29.69
N PHE A 156 2.63 -1.45 28.37
CA PHE A 156 1.69 -0.53 27.72
C PHE A 156 0.25 -0.82 28.17
N HIS A 157 -0.57 0.22 28.24
CA HIS A 157 -2.00 0.10 28.53
C HIS A 157 -2.83 0.78 27.45
N ASP A 158 -4.01 0.23 27.19
CA ASP A 158 -4.97 0.88 26.29
C ASP A 158 -5.26 2.32 26.76
N GLY A 159 -5.19 3.28 25.86
CA GLY A 159 -5.34 4.69 26.15
C GLY A 159 -4.01 5.44 26.38
N ASP A 160 -2.87 4.77 26.43
CA ASP A 160 -1.58 5.45 26.48
C ASP A 160 -1.35 6.27 25.20
N ILE A 161 -0.81 7.47 25.36
CA ILE A 161 -0.37 8.35 24.28
C ILE A 161 1.15 8.30 24.21
N ILE A 162 1.70 7.79 23.13
CA ILE A 162 3.16 7.67 22.94
C ILE A 162 3.73 9.05 22.66
N ILE A 163 4.80 9.43 23.37
CA ILE A 163 5.41 10.76 23.31
C ILE A 163 6.84 10.70 22.77
N SER A 164 7.68 9.82 23.33
CA SER A 164 9.09 9.76 22.97
C SER A 164 9.68 8.38 23.17
N ALA A 165 10.79 8.11 22.48
CA ALA A 165 11.63 6.93 22.63
C ALA A 165 13.05 7.40 22.97
N ASP A 166 13.63 6.91 24.08
CA ASP A 166 14.94 7.30 24.63
C ASP A 166 15.11 8.84 24.73
N GLY A 167 14.01 9.55 25.01
CA GLY A 167 13.96 11.01 25.12
C GLY A 167 13.81 11.77 23.81
N GLU A 168 13.87 11.12 22.65
CA GLU A 168 13.57 11.71 21.35
C GLU A 168 12.07 11.70 21.08
N ASN A 169 11.49 12.85 20.75
CA ASN A 169 10.05 12.95 20.48
C ASN A 169 9.65 12.16 19.23
N ILE A 170 8.59 11.38 19.36
CA ILE A 170 7.91 10.72 18.24
C ILE A 170 6.70 11.57 17.88
N GLU A 171 6.72 12.18 16.70
CA GLU A 171 5.64 13.08 16.30
C GLU A 171 4.54 12.37 15.51
N ARG A 172 4.92 11.46 14.60
CA ARG A 172 4.03 10.89 13.62
C ARG A 172 3.55 9.49 13.98
N PHE A 173 2.29 9.21 13.70
CA PHE A 173 1.77 7.86 13.68
C PHE A 173 2.03 7.24 12.29
N ASP A 174 3.14 6.54 12.17
CA ASP A 174 3.57 5.83 10.96
C ASP A 174 4.53 4.67 11.31
N ILE A 175 5.21 4.11 10.30
CA ILE A 175 6.17 3.02 10.46
C ILE A 175 7.38 3.44 11.32
N ASP A 176 7.76 4.73 11.29
CA ASP A 176 8.91 5.21 12.04
C ASP A 176 8.63 5.24 13.54
N MET A 177 7.35 5.39 13.96
CA MET A 177 6.96 5.19 15.35
C MET A 177 7.30 3.78 15.84
N TYR A 178 6.94 2.74 15.06
CA TYR A 178 7.24 1.36 15.44
C TYR A 178 8.73 1.09 15.47
N ARG A 179 9.48 1.67 14.51
CA ARG A 179 10.95 1.58 14.48
C ARG A 179 11.56 2.24 15.71
N ALA A 180 11.14 3.46 16.02
CA ALA A 180 11.63 4.18 17.20
C ALA A 180 11.36 3.41 18.50
N ILE A 181 10.20 2.77 18.63
CA ILE A 181 9.89 1.93 19.81
C ILE A 181 10.78 0.68 19.83
N ALA A 182 10.97 -0.01 18.68
CA ALA A 182 11.77 -1.24 18.59
C ALA A 182 13.26 -1.00 18.89
N ASP A 183 13.79 0.16 18.54
CA ASP A 183 15.21 0.51 18.71
C ASP A 183 15.50 1.15 20.10
N ALA A 184 14.45 1.53 20.83
CA ALA A 184 14.59 2.23 22.11
C ALA A 184 14.78 1.27 23.29
N LYS A 185 15.42 1.77 24.35
CA LYS A 185 15.44 1.13 25.68
C LYS A 185 14.24 1.55 26.51
N THR A 186 13.77 2.77 26.34
CA THR A 186 12.69 3.35 27.14
C THR A 186 11.75 4.16 26.26
N VAL A 187 10.46 3.91 26.40
CA VAL A 187 9.40 4.69 25.73
C VAL A 187 8.60 5.45 26.78
N THR A 188 8.48 6.76 26.61
CA THR A 188 7.65 7.61 27.48
C THR A 188 6.26 7.73 26.87
N VAL A 189 5.24 7.47 27.70
CA VAL A 189 3.82 7.62 27.36
C VAL A 189 3.14 8.58 28.34
N ILE A 190 2.01 9.16 27.90
CA ILE A 190 1.06 9.82 28.83
C ILE A 190 -0.05 8.82 29.13
N ARG A 191 -0.19 8.49 30.39
CA ARG A 191 -1.24 7.63 30.97
C ARG A 191 -2.06 8.42 31.98
N GLN A 192 -3.35 8.64 31.71
CA GLN A 192 -4.24 9.40 32.57
C GLN A 192 -3.69 10.81 32.95
N GLY A 193 -3.00 11.46 32.02
CA GLY A 193 -2.40 12.78 32.19
C GLY A 193 -1.00 12.79 32.81
N GLU A 194 -0.48 11.68 33.30
CA GLU A 194 0.87 11.55 33.83
C GLU A 194 1.85 10.90 32.86
N LYS A 195 3.11 11.34 32.87
CA LYS A 195 4.18 10.69 32.14
C LYS A 195 4.60 9.39 32.81
N LYS A 196 4.72 8.34 32.05
CA LYS A 196 5.21 7.03 32.48
C LYS A 196 6.27 6.54 31.50
N ASP A 197 7.36 6.01 32.04
CA ASP A 197 8.41 5.39 31.26
C ASP A 197 8.22 3.86 31.24
N ILE A 198 8.32 3.27 30.07
CA ILE A 198 8.15 1.85 29.82
C ILE A 198 9.46 1.33 29.25
N ASN A 199 10.06 0.35 29.92
CA ASN A 199 11.28 -0.30 29.45
C ASN A 199 10.94 -1.30 28.33
N ILE A 200 11.64 -1.21 27.21
CA ILE A 200 11.45 -2.09 26.05
C ILE A 200 12.46 -3.24 26.13
N PRO A 201 12.01 -4.48 26.12
CA PRO A 201 12.90 -5.65 26.06
C PRO A 201 13.71 -5.72 24.75
N GLU A 202 14.95 -6.21 24.82
CA GLU A 202 15.86 -6.29 23.65
C GLU A 202 15.40 -7.28 22.56
N ASP A 203 14.50 -8.19 22.87
CA ASP A 203 13.94 -9.19 21.95
C ASP A 203 12.78 -8.67 21.10
N ILE A 204 12.29 -7.47 21.38
CA ILE A 204 11.25 -6.81 20.58
C ILE A 204 11.89 -6.22 19.32
N SER A 205 11.35 -6.60 18.17
CA SER A 205 11.80 -6.11 16.87
C SER A 205 10.64 -5.47 16.08
N LEU A 206 10.98 -4.55 15.17
CA LEU A 206 10.00 -3.98 14.23
C LEU A 206 9.20 -5.07 13.50
N LEU A 207 9.87 -6.17 13.10
CA LEU A 207 9.23 -7.27 12.40
C LEU A 207 8.20 -7.98 13.26
N THR A 208 8.51 -8.22 14.53
CA THR A 208 7.59 -8.82 15.51
C THR A 208 6.36 -7.93 15.69
N MET A 209 6.57 -6.63 15.94
CA MET A 209 5.48 -5.65 16.13
C MET A 209 4.50 -5.60 14.96
N LEU A 210 4.98 -5.75 13.72
CA LEU A 210 4.15 -5.64 12.51
C LEU A 210 3.52 -6.97 12.07
N LYS A 211 4.13 -8.11 12.41
CA LYS A 211 3.61 -9.44 12.03
C LYS A 211 2.51 -9.95 12.96
N GLU A 212 2.56 -9.57 14.22
CA GLU A 212 1.55 -9.99 15.19
C GLU A 212 0.17 -9.46 14.81
N GLN A 213 -0.85 -10.27 15.08
CA GLN A 213 -2.24 -9.88 14.89
C GLN A 213 -3.00 -10.02 16.21
N PRO A 214 -3.56 -8.94 16.71
CA PRO A 214 -3.48 -7.55 16.22
C PRO A 214 -2.06 -6.98 16.31
N VAL A 215 -1.74 -6.01 15.44
CA VAL A 215 -0.43 -5.32 15.47
C VAL A 215 -0.18 -4.65 16.83
N PHE A 216 1.09 -4.45 17.17
CA PHE A 216 1.57 -3.99 18.48
C PHE A 216 0.79 -2.80 19.07
N ALA A 217 0.56 -1.77 18.28
CA ALA A 217 -0.20 -0.57 18.67
C ALA A 217 -1.09 -0.10 17.53
N ARG A 218 -2.32 0.30 17.84
CA ARG A 218 -3.31 0.83 16.90
C ARG A 218 -3.96 2.06 17.49
N PRO A 219 -4.24 3.12 16.72
CA PRO A 219 -4.99 4.26 17.25
C PRO A 219 -6.34 3.82 17.81
N PHE A 220 -6.73 4.37 18.93
CA PHE A 220 -8.07 4.16 19.46
C PHE A 220 -9.06 4.95 18.60
N ILE A 221 -10.00 4.28 17.98
CA ILE A 221 -11.08 4.86 17.18
C ILE A 221 -12.38 4.31 17.71
N PRO A 222 -13.28 5.14 18.29
CA PRO A 222 -14.60 4.69 18.73
C PRO A 222 -15.35 3.97 17.59
N ALA A 223 -16.16 2.99 17.95
CA ALA A 223 -16.91 2.20 16.96
C ALA A 223 -18.13 2.97 16.42
N ASP A 224 -17.93 4.22 16.01
CA ASP A 224 -18.97 5.08 15.45
C ASP A 224 -19.19 4.75 13.96
N ILE A 225 -20.45 4.68 13.59
CA ILE A 225 -20.88 4.38 12.22
C ILE A 225 -20.82 5.69 11.41
N ASP A 226 -20.11 5.68 10.28
CA ASP A 226 -20.12 6.80 9.34
C ASP A 226 -21.28 6.69 8.35
N SER A 227 -21.46 5.52 7.74
CA SER A 227 -22.57 5.25 6.82
C SER A 227 -22.80 3.74 6.68
N VAL A 228 -23.85 3.39 5.91
CA VAL A 228 -24.22 2.00 5.63
C VAL A 228 -24.25 1.79 4.13
N LEU A 229 -23.66 0.71 3.66
CA LEU A 229 -23.67 0.35 2.25
C LEU A 229 -25.04 -0.19 1.81
N PRO A 230 -25.56 0.19 0.64
CA PRO A 230 -26.81 -0.36 0.12
C PRO A 230 -26.68 -1.85 -0.18
N ASN A 231 -27.78 -2.57 -0.10
CA ASN A 231 -27.85 -4.02 -0.39
C ASN A 231 -26.95 -4.89 0.49
N THR A 232 -26.75 -4.49 1.75
CA THR A 232 -25.99 -5.23 2.76
C THR A 232 -26.87 -5.61 3.95
N PRO A 233 -26.44 -6.55 4.80
CA PRO A 233 -27.19 -6.90 6.01
C PRO A 233 -27.55 -5.70 6.90
N ALA A 234 -26.68 -4.69 6.97
CA ALA A 234 -26.91 -3.49 7.78
C ALA A 234 -27.95 -2.55 7.18
N ALA A 235 -28.23 -2.63 5.88
CA ALA A 235 -29.15 -1.68 5.20
C ALA A 235 -30.55 -1.60 5.83
N ASN A 236 -31.03 -2.71 6.42
CA ASN A 236 -32.35 -2.82 7.04
C ASN A 236 -32.37 -2.47 8.54
N LEU A 237 -31.21 -2.16 9.14
CA LEU A 237 -31.07 -1.95 10.60
C LEU A 237 -31.35 -0.51 11.04
N LYS A 238 -31.73 0.37 10.11
CA LYS A 238 -31.99 1.81 10.36
C LYS A 238 -30.85 2.49 11.13
N LEU A 239 -29.59 2.12 10.80
CA LEU A 239 -28.41 2.75 11.37
C LEU A 239 -28.20 4.13 10.78
N THR A 240 -27.77 5.08 11.62
CA THR A 240 -27.48 6.45 11.22
C THR A 240 -26.04 6.84 11.52
N LYS A 241 -25.56 7.87 10.85
CA LYS A 241 -24.23 8.42 11.09
C LYS A 241 -24.09 8.90 12.53
N GLY A 242 -23.09 8.34 13.22
CA GLY A 242 -22.77 8.66 14.62
C GLY A 242 -23.42 7.72 15.62
N ASP A 243 -24.22 6.74 15.19
CA ASP A 243 -24.57 5.61 16.07
C ASP A 243 -23.28 4.85 16.41
N ARG A 244 -23.16 4.40 17.67
CA ARG A 244 -21.96 3.69 18.17
C ARG A 244 -22.28 2.26 18.50
N ILE A 245 -21.47 1.34 18.01
CA ILE A 245 -21.54 -0.07 18.43
C ILE A 245 -20.91 -0.20 19.81
N VAL A 246 -21.66 -0.71 20.78
CA VAL A 246 -21.18 -0.89 22.18
C VAL A 246 -21.07 -2.36 22.59
N ALA A 247 -21.71 -3.28 21.87
CA ALA A 247 -21.51 -4.72 22.07
C ALA A 247 -21.93 -5.54 20.84
N ILE A 248 -21.31 -6.71 20.66
CA ILE A 248 -21.73 -7.78 19.73
C ILE A 248 -21.88 -9.07 20.53
N GLY A 249 -23.10 -9.61 20.56
CA GLY A 249 -23.41 -10.73 21.44
C GLY A 249 -23.14 -10.39 22.89
N LYS A 250 -22.18 -11.09 23.50
CA LYS A 250 -21.75 -10.87 24.88
C LYS A 250 -20.44 -10.05 24.99
N THR A 251 -19.82 -9.71 23.85
CA THR A 251 -18.54 -9.00 23.81
C THR A 251 -18.79 -7.50 23.77
N ALA A 252 -18.28 -6.78 24.77
CA ALA A 252 -18.29 -5.33 24.77
C ALA A 252 -17.34 -4.78 23.68
N ILE A 253 -17.78 -3.75 22.97
CA ILE A 253 -17.04 -3.08 21.90
C ILE A 253 -16.84 -1.63 22.32
N ASP A 254 -15.58 -1.22 22.51
CA ASP A 254 -15.19 0.13 22.88
C ASP A 254 -14.71 0.93 21.66
N SER A 255 -14.22 0.24 20.64
CA SER A 255 -13.53 0.79 19.49
C SER A 255 -13.68 -0.08 18.26
N TRP A 256 -13.35 0.46 17.08
CA TRP A 256 -13.24 -0.36 15.87
C TRP A 256 -12.19 -1.45 15.99
N ASN A 257 -11.14 -1.23 16.79
CA ASN A 257 -10.16 -2.28 17.11
C ASN A 257 -10.81 -3.45 17.86
N GLY A 258 -11.62 -3.16 18.88
CA GLY A 258 -12.37 -4.17 19.62
C GLY A 258 -13.42 -4.88 18.76
N TYR A 259 -14.02 -4.17 17.80
CA TYR A 259 -14.91 -4.78 16.81
C TYR A 259 -14.14 -5.78 15.91
N ASP A 260 -12.95 -5.42 15.42
CA ASP A 260 -12.12 -6.31 14.60
C ASP A 260 -11.64 -7.53 15.39
N ASP A 261 -11.25 -7.34 16.65
CA ASP A 261 -10.85 -8.45 17.52
C ASP A 261 -12.03 -9.42 17.76
N CYS A 262 -13.25 -8.88 17.95
CA CYS A 262 -14.47 -9.69 18.05
C CYS A 262 -14.76 -10.44 16.73
N LEU A 263 -14.64 -9.78 15.58
CA LEU A 263 -14.82 -10.42 14.28
C LEU A 263 -13.78 -11.51 14.01
N SER A 264 -12.53 -11.31 14.44
CA SER A 264 -11.48 -12.33 14.31
C SER A 264 -11.88 -13.62 15.02
N ILE A 265 -12.37 -13.53 16.26
CA ILE A 265 -12.86 -14.67 17.03
C ILE A 265 -14.04 -15.37 16.30
N LEU A 266 -14.99 -14.59 15.79
CA LEU A 266 -16.12 -15.15 15.04
C LEU A 266 -15.70 -15.82 13.73
N ASN A 267 -14.70 -15.27 13.03
CA ASN A 267 -14.11 -15.87 11.82
C ASN A 267 -13.41 -17.20 12.13
N ASP A 268 -12.69 -17.28 13.25
CA ASP A 268 -12.06 -18.54 13.69
C ASP A 268 -13.12 -19.61 14.01
N MET A 269 -14.22 -19.21 14.64
CA MET A 269 -15.36 -20.10 14.85
C MET A 269 -16.00 -20.54 13.52
N MET A 270 -16.14 -19.62 12.55
CA MET A 270 -16.67 -19.93 11.21
C MET A 270 -15.79 -20.93 10.46
N SER A 271 -14.47 -20.80 10.55
CA SER A 271 -13.50 -21.71 9.92
C SER A 271 -13.63 -23.15 10.46
N ASN A 272 -14.13 -23.30 11.67
CA ASN A 272 -14.37 -24.58 12.34
C ASN A 272 -15.80 -25.07 12.22
N ALA A 273 -16.71 -24.35 11.58
CA ALA A 273 -18.11 -24.74 11.39
C ALA A 273 -18.21 -25.96 10.47
N LYS A 274 -18.94 -27.00 10.94
CA LYS A 274 -19.04 -28.28 10.23
C LYS A 274 -20.31 -28.38 9.38
N SER A 275 -21.26 -27.49 9.58
CA SER A 275 -22.54 -27.49 8.88
C SER A 275 -23.00 -26.06 8.55
N HIS A 276 -23.92 -25.96 7.59
CA HIS A 276 -24.59 -24.71 7.28
C HIS A 276 -25.37 -24.15 8.50
N GLU A 277 -25.95 -25.04 9.31
CA GLU A 277 -26.64 -24.64 10.53
C GLU A 277 -25.70 -24.03 11.56
N ASP A 278 -24.51 -24.60 11.77
CA ASP A 278 -23.49 -24.04 12.65
C ASP A 278 -23.02 -22.66 12.13
N SER A 279 -22.78 -22.55 10.84
CA SER A 279 -22.44 -21.29 10.20
C SER A 279 -23.51 -20.22 10.45
N MET A 280 -24.76 -20.53 10.27
CA MET A 280 -25.88 -19.61 10.51
C MET A 280 -26.01 -19.21 11.98
N LYS A 281 -25.73 -20.11 12.93
CA LYS A 281 -25.72 -19.80 14.38
C LYS A 281 -24.62 -18.80 14.71
N ILE A 282 -23.42 -18.96 14.15
CA ILE A 282 -22.29 -18.07 14.38
C ILE A 282 -22.55 -16.67 13.76
N ARG A 283 -23.07 -16.63 12.54
CA ARG A 283 -23.40 -15.38 11.83
C ARG A 283 -24.57 -14.62 12.45
N THR A 284 -25.43 -15.28 13.21
CA THR A 284 -26.63 -14.69 13.82
C THR A 284 -26.35 -14.32 15.26
N THR A 285 -26.37 -13.02 15.58
CA THR A 285 -26.12 -12.52 16.94
C THR A 285 -26.92 -11.23 17.19
N THR A 286 -26.70 -10.61 18.33
CA THR A 286 -27.25 -9.29 18.67
C THR A 286 -26.16 -8.23 18.59
N MET A 287 -26.52 -7.01 18.21
CA MET A 287 -25.66 -5.85 18.28
C MET A 287 -26.34 -4.80 19.17
N VAL A 288 -25.62 -4.31 20.15
CA VAL A 288 -26.07 -3.21 21.00
C VAL A 288 -25.47 -1.93 20.48
N LEU A 289 -26.32 -0.94 20.28
CA LEU A 289 -25.99 0.38 19.75
C LEU A 289 -26.29 1.45 20.79
N SER A 290 -25.41 2.46 20.86
CA SER A 290 -25.75 3.74 21.49
C SER A 290 -26.21 4.67 20.36
N ARG A 291 -27.50 5.06 20.39
CA ARG A 291 -28.13 5.87 19.34
C ARG A 291 -27.79 7.34 19.52
N LYS A 292 -27.24 7.95 18.47
CA LYS A 292 -26.95 9.40 18.50
C LYS A 292 -28.25 10.23 18.56
N SER A 293 -29.31 9.78 17.88
CA SER A 293 -30.61 10.46 17.85
C SER A 293 -31.30 10.56 19.20
N ASP A 294 -31.02 9.62 20.12
CA ASP A 294 -31.69 9.49 21.42
C ASP A 294 -30.77 9.76 22.60
N ASN A 295 -29.87 10.75 22.48
CA ASN A 295 -28.90 11.13 23.50
C ASN A 295 -28.09 9.97 24.08
N GLY A 296 -27.76 8.99 23.25
CA GLY A 296 -26.97 7.83 23.67
C GLY A 296 -27.78 6.68 24.29
N ALA A 297 -29.11 6.69 24.16
CA ALA A 297 -29.91 5.54 24.57
C ALA A 297 -29.45 4.24 23.86
N THR A 298 -29.42 3.16 24.61
CA THR A 298 -29.02 1.86 24.05
C THR A 298 -30.19 1.17 23.38
N ASP A 299 -29.92 0.66 22.18
CA ASP A 299 -30.86 -0.16 21.38
C ASP A 299 -30.20 -1.47 21.01
N THR A 300 -30.96 -2.57 21.06
CA THR A 300 -30.47 -3.91 20.74
C THR A 300 -31.15 -4.43 19.50
N VAL A 301 -30.34 -4.67 18.47
CA VAL A 301 -30.83 -5.18 17.18
C VAL A 301 -30.28 -6.57 16.91
N LYS A 302 -31.12 -7.44 16.32
CA LYS A 302 -30.65 -8.73 15.82
C LYS A 302 -29.94 -8.51 14.48
N ILE A 303 -28.74 -9.06 14.34
CA ILE A 303 -27.94 -8.97 13.13
C ILE A 303 -27.64 -10.36 12.58
N VAL A 304 -27.44 -10.41 11.26
CA VAL A 304 -26.94 -11.59 10.55
C VAL A 304 -25.80 -11.11 9.64
N PHE A 305 -24.59 -11.55 9.91
CA PHE A 305 -23.47 -11.29 9.03
C PHE A 305 -23.63 -12.01 7.68
N ASP A 306 -23.09 -11.46 6.61
CA ASP A 306 -22.99 -12.18 5.33
C ASP A 306 -22.01 -13.36 5.41
N GLU A 307 -21.80 -14.10 4.33
CA GLU A 307 -20.89 -15.25 4.28
C GLU A 307 -19.42 -14.87 4.52
N GLY A 308 -19.05 -13.63 4.26
CA GLY A 308 -17.74 -13.07 4.53
C GLY A 308 -17.62 -12.36 5.89
N MET A 309 -18.55 -12.59 6.81
CA MET A 309 -18.62 -11.97 8.15
C MET A 309 -18.65 -10.42 8.08
N LYS A 310 -19.34 -9.87 7.09
CA LYS A 310 -19.50 -8.43 6.90
C LYS A 310 -20.94 -8.01 7.16
N LEU A 311 -21.13 -6.82 7.70
CA LEU A 311 -22.44 -6.18 7.86
C LEU A 311 -22.71 -5.10 6.80
N GLY A 312 -21.65 -4.55 6.19
CA GLY A 312 -21.77 -3.43 5.25
C GLY A 312 -21.86 -2.07 5.95
N ILE A 313 -21.21 -1.93 7.10
CA ILE A 313 -21.07 -0.68 7.83
C ILE A 313 -19.76 -0.01 7.39
N VAL A 314 -19.84 1.28 7.10
CA VAL A 314 -18.66 2.13 6.88
C VAL A 314 -18.26 2.74 8.22
N ARG A 315 -16.97 2.61 8.53
CA ARG A 315 -16.39 3.02 9.82
C ARG A 315 -16.00 4.49 9.80
N SER A 316 -16.10 5.13 10.94
CA SER A 316 -15.39 6.40 11.16
C SER A 316 -13.88 6.17 11.12
N THR A 317 -13.15 7.11 10.56
CA THR A 317 -11.70 7.09 10.39
C THR A 317 -11.00 8.03 11.37
N LEU A 318 -9.68 8.02 11.43
CA LEU A 318 -8.90 8.94 12.25
C LEU A 318 -9.23 10.40 11.97
N SER A 319 -9.43 10.77 10.71
CA SER A 319 -9.77 12.13 10.30
C SER A 319 -11.14 12.64 10.82
N ASN A 320 -12.01 11.76 11.32
CA ASN A 320 -13.23 12.17 11.99
C ASN A 320 -13.00 12.69 13.42
N TYR A 321 -11.87 12.34 14.03
CA TYR A 321 -11.55 12.64 15.43
C TYR A 321 -10.33 13.53 15.60
N TYR A 322 -9.34 13.42 14.71
CA TYR A 322 -8.07 14.11 14.81
C TYR A 322 -7.81 14.94 13.57
N LYS A 323 -7.16 16.06 13.76
CA LYS A 323 -6.75 16.92 12.65
C LYS A 323 -5.53 16.30 11.95
N GLU A 324 -5.67 16.07 10.66
CA GLU A 324 -4.55 15.71 9.82
C GLU A 324 -3.59 16.91 9.69
N GLN A 325 -2.32 16.70 10.00
CA GLN A 325 -1.27 17.69 9.82
C GLN A 325 -0.79 17.59 8.37
N HIS A 326 -0.55 18.74 7.76
CA HIS A 326 -0.14 18.82 6.35
C HIS A 326 1.17 19.58 6.22
N ILE A 327 2.14 18.99 5.55
CA ILE A 327 3.43 19.60 5.23
C ILE A 327 3.45 19.93 3.75
N SER A 328 3.57 21.19 3.41
CA SER A 328 3.78 21.65 2.04
C SER A 328 5.27 21.84 1.79
N TYR A 329 5.75 21.32 0.66
CA TYR A 329 7.11 21.53 0.22
C TYR A 329 7.14 22.68 -0.79
N SER A 330 8.11 23.58 -0.67
CA SER A 330 8.40 24.65 -1.64
C SER A 330 9.85 24.54 -2.10
N PHE A 331 10.14 25.06 -3.29
CA PHE A 331 11.51 25.19 -3.77
C PHE A 331 12.30 26.20 -2.96
#